data_77901623e443651b3f9885486222d10a
#
_entry.id   77901623e443651b3f9885486222d10a
#
_cell.length_a   1.000
_cell.length_b   1.000
_cell.length_c   1.000
_cell.angle_alpha   90.00
_cell.angle_beta   90.00
_cell.angle_gamma   90.00
#
_symmetry.space_group_name_H-M   'P 1'
#
loop_
_entity.id
_entity.type
_entity.pdbx_description
1 polymer ?
#
loop_
_entity_poly.entity_id
_entity_poly.type
_entity_poly.pdbx_seq_one_letter_code
_entity_poly.pdbx_strand_id
1 'polypeptide(L)'
;MFTDKTKIREILADEDFAEFQEFLFPEMFVKNKLMRMLPLKVFDKVWSVESMVSGFQYMKDLRQRGEKLFYPIYDEKEAQKDSSLKQRVLFHFPVEGKTPFVVICAGGGYESVCSFVEAFPVAEAFNKKGYHAFVVNYRTGEKAHFPNPMEDLANAVSYILAHADEFQVETEGYAVTGFSAGGHLAASFGTESLGYKKYDLPKPGTMILAYPVITMGKHAHKGSRLRILGKGNVADQQLRDLYSIEKQVTEHYPPAYIWQCEADNTVPIQNSAMMVEELKKRGIPCQYHVYPGNAHGWGLATGKAAEGWLDEAVAFWEENLSVKNVGEKQ
;
A
#
# COMPACT_ATOMS: atom_id res chain seq x y z
N MET A 1 13.75 -2.93 -23.24
CA MET A 1 13.84 -3.74 -21.99
C MET A 1 14.61 -2.94 -20.95
N PHE A 2 14.06 -2.79 -19.76
CA PHE A 2 14.74 -2.11 -18.65
C PHE A 2 15.80 -3.00 -18.00
N THR A 3 16.80 -2.39 -17.37
CA THR A 3 17.89 -3.06 -16.65
C THR A 3 18.29 -2.25 -15.41
N ASP A 4 19.15 -2.77 -14.57
CA ASP A 4 19.76 -2.06 -13.44
C ASP A 4 20.51 -0.77 -13.85
N LYS A 5 20.97 -0.69 -15.11
CA LYS A 5 21.65 0.48 -15.69
C LYS A 5 20.68 1.52 -16.27
N THR A 6 19.42 1.19 -16.44
CA THR A 6 18.40 2.11 -16.95
C THR A 6 18.28 3.31 -16.00
N LYS A 7 18.34 4.52 -16.57
CA LYS A 7 18.22 5.76 -15.80
C LYS A 7 16.76 6.10 -15.57
N ILE A 8 16.48 6.75 -14.45
CA ILE A 8 15.12 7.22 -14.10
C ILE A 8 14.52 8.01 -15.28
N ARG A 9 15.28 8.91 -15.91
CA ARG A 9 14.80 9.68 -17.07
C ARG A 9 14.35 8.81 -18.25
N GLU A 10 14.95 7.64 -18.44
CA GLU A 10 14.62 6.73 -19.55
C GLU A 10 13.29 6.04 -19.30
N ILE A 11 12.99 5.71 -18.04
CA ILE A 11 11.68 5.20 -17.63
C ILE A 11 10.61 6.29 -17.77
N LEU A 12 10.91 7.51 -17.28
CA LEU A 12 9.98 8.65 -17.36
C LEU A 12 9.70 9.10 -18.80
N ALA A 13 10.60 8.85 -19.73
CA ALA A 13 10.45 9.21 -21.15
C ALA A 13 9.90 8.06 -22.00
N ASP A 14 9.59 6.92 -21.41
CA ASP A 14 9.04 5.78 -22.15
C ASP A 14 7.60 6.11 -22.58
N GLU A 15 7.31 5.91 -23.88
CA GLU A 15 6.02 6.27 -24.48
C GLU A 15 4.86 5.48 -23.88
N ASP A 16 5.11 4.24 -23.45
CA ASP A 16 4.10 3.39 -22.77
C ASP A 16 3.65 3.99 -21.43
N PHE A 17 4.44 4.91 -20.84
CA PHE A 17 4.20 5.54 -19.54
C PHE A 17 3.81 7.02 -19.60
N ALA A 18 3.71 7.60 -20.81
CA ALA A 18 3.49 9.04 -21.00
C ALA A 18 2.28 9.60 -20.22
N GLU A 19 1.20 8.82 -20.10
CA GLU A 19 -0.04 9.20 -19.41
C GLU A 19 0.13 9.38 -17.89
N PHE A 20 1.07 8.66 -17.27
CA PHE A 20 1.21 8.57 -15.81
C PHE A 20 2.66 8.65 -15.31
N GLN A 21 3.58 9.14 -16.14
CA GLN A 21 5.01 9.22 -15.83
C GLN A 21 5.31 9.94 -14.49
N GLU A 22 4.49 10.92 -14.11
CA GLU A 22 4.68 11.68 -12.87
C GLU A 22 4.43 10.88 -11.59
N PHE A 23 3.72 9.74 -11.69
CA PHE A 23 3.39 8.86 -10.55
C PHE A 23 4.33 7.65 -10.42
N LEU A 24 5.29 7.47 -11.33
CA LEU A 24 6.19 6.31 -11.31
C LEU A 24 7.22 6.38 -10.16
N PHE A 25 7.61 7.59 -9.79
CA PHE A 25 8.59 7.83 -8.73
C PHE A 25 8.13 8.97 -7.83
N PRO A 26 8.62 9.06 -6.58
CA PRO A 26 8.47 10.24 -5.74
C PRO A 26 8.85 11.53 -6.47
N GLU A 27 8.13 12.62 -6.20
CA GLU A 27 8.29 13.90 -6.88
C GLU A 27 9.74 14.39 -6.95
N MET A 28 10.54 14.13 -5.91
CA MET A 28 11.96 14.51 -5.88
C MET A 28 12.77 13.88 -7.02
N PHE A 29 12.43 12.65 -7.44
CA PHE A 29 13.07 12.00 -8.58
C PHE A 29 12.51 12.48 -9.92
N VAL A 30 11.23 12.88 -9.94
CA VAL A 30 10.58 13.37 -11.16
C VAL A 30 10.99 14.81 -11.47
N LYS A 31 11.09 15.69 -10.48
CA LYS A 31 11.38 17.12 -10.69
C LYS A 31 12.88 17.47 -10.69
N ASN A 32 13.72 16.70 -10.03
CA ASN A 32 15.14 16.98 -9.92
C ASN A 32 15.93 16.40 -11.12
N LYS A 33 16.53 17.30 -11.93
CA LYS A 33 17.30 16.91 -13.12
C LYS A 33 18.49 15.99 -12.81
N LEU A 34 19.16 16.15 -11.67
CA LEU A 34 20.28 15.28 -11.28
C LEU A 34 19.79 13.88 -10.88
N MET A 35 18.70 13.80 -10.10
CA MET A 35 18.10 12.51 -9.71
C MET A 35 17.64 11.71 -10.92
N ARG A 36 17.07 12.35 -11.94
CA ARG A 36 16.68 11.69 -13.21
C ARG A 36 17.86 11.02 -13.95
N MET A 37 19.09 11.46 -13.70
CA MET A 37 20.27 10.89 -14.34
C MET A 37 20.78 9.62 -13.64
N LEU A 38 20.27 9.32 -12.44
CA LEU A 38 20.67 8.15 -11.68
C LEU A 38 20.16 6.88 -12.35
N PRO A 39 21.02 5.85 -12.49
CA PRO A 39 20.58 4.52 -12.90
C PRO A 39 19.92 3.79 -11.71
N LEU A 40 19.01 2.84 -11.98
CA LEU A 40 18.32 2.10 -10.93
C LEU A 40 19.26 1.39 -9.95
N LYS A 41 20.43 0.94 -10.40
CA LYS A 41 21.42 0.27 -9.57
C LYS A 41 21.89 1.08 -8.33
N VAL A 42 21.66 2.39 -8.29
CA VAL A 42 22.02 3.20 -7.11
C VAL A 42 21.18 2.84 -5.89
N PHE A 43 20.02 2.24 -6.12
CA PHE A 43 19.09 1.79 -5.07
C PHE A 43 19.43 0.41 -4.49
N ASP A 44 20.33 -0.36 -5.11
CA ASP A 44 20.64 -1.76 -4.76
C ASP A 44 21.16 -1.96 -3.32
N LYS A 45 21.71 -0.90 -2.73
CA LYS A 45 22.14 -0.92 -1.32
C LYS A 45 20.96 -0.96 -0.33
N VAL A 46 19.79 -0.50 -0.74
CA VAL A 46 18.60 -0.36 0.11
C VAL A 46 17.50 -1.30 -0.33
N TRP A 47 17.23 -1.36 -1.63
CA TRP A 47 16.09 -2.04 -2.23
C TRP A 47 16.52 -3.06 -3.29
N SER A 48 15.67 -4.02 -3.62
CA SER A 48 15.91 -4.93 -4.74
C SER A 48 15.69 -4.22 -6.07
N VAL A 49 16.78 -3.94 -6.77
CA VAL A 49 16.73 -3.35 -8.12
C VAL A 49 16.14 -4.33 -9.11
N GLU A 50 16.37 -5.63 -8.93
CA GLU A 50 15.75 -6.68 -9.75
C GLU A 50 14.23 -6.58 -9.71
N SER A 51 13.64 -6.47 -8.51
CA SER A 51 12.19 -6.32 -8.36
C SER A 51 11.66 -5.03 -9.00
N MET A 52 12.38 -3.91 -8.86
CA MET A 52 12.00 -2.65 -9.52
C MET A 52 11.98 -2.78 -11.04
N VAL A 53 13.04 -3.37 -11.61
CA VAL A 53 13.16 -3.58 -13.06
C VAL A 53 12.03 -4.49 -13.55
N SER A 54 11.74 -5.58 -12.81
CA SER A 54 10.64 -6.50 -13.12
C SER A 54 9.30 -5.76 -13.14
N GLY A 55 9.00 -5.00 -12.09
CA GLY A 55 7.74 -4.24 -11.99
C GLY A 55 7.55 -3.25 -13.14
N PHE A 56 8.56 -2.47 -13.48
CA PHE A 56 8.47 -1.55 -14.63
C PHE A 56 8.36 -2.28 -15.96
N GLN A 57 9.11 -3.38 -16.14
CA GLN A 57 9.02 -4.15 -17.37
C GLN A 57 7.64 -4.79 -17.51
N TYR A 58 7.07 -5.31 -16.42
CA TYR A 58 5.74 -5.88 -16.39
C TYR A 58 4.65 -4.85 -16.76
N MET A 59 4.72 -3.63 -16.18
CA MET A 59 3.83 -2.53 -16.57
C MET A 59 3.92 -2.23 -18.06
N LYS A 60 5.14 -2.17 -18.60
CA LYS A 60 5.37 -1.95 -20.03
C LYS A 60 4.76 -3.06 -20.88
N ASP A 61 4.97 -4.31 -20.51
CA ASP A 61 4.43 -5.47 -21.22
C ASP A 61 2.89 -5.48 -21.21
N LEU A 62 2.25 -5.07 -20.08
CA LEU A 62 0.80 -4.88 -20.01
C LEU A 62 0.32 -3.78 -20.97
N ARG A 63 0.99 -2.62 -21.00
CA ARG A 63 0.65 -1.54 -21.91
C ARG A 63 0.79 -1.95 -23.38
N GLN A 64 1.83 -2.67 -23.72
CA GLN A 64 2.06 -3.17 -25.10
C GLN A 64 1.04 -4.22 -25.54
N ARG A 65 0.40 -4.91 -24.59
CA ARG A 65 -0.76 -5.78 -24.84
C ARG A 65 -2.09 -5.02 -24.96
N GLY A 66 -2.07 -3.70 -24.78
CA GLY A 66 -3.26 -2.84 -24.87
C GLY A 66 -4.01 -2.66 -23.55
N GLU A 67 -3.45 -3.12 -22.42
CA GLU A 67 -4.12 -2.96 -21.14
C GLU A 67 -4.13 -1.51 -20.67
N LYS A 68 -5.27 -1.06 -20.16
CA LYS A 68 -5.39 0.24 -19.50
C LYS A 68 -4.98 0.08 -18.05
N LEU A 69 -3.84 0.67 -17.67
CA LEU A 69 -3.33 0.58 -16.31
C LEU A 69 -3.70 1.76 -15.40
N PHE A 70 -4.02 2.92 -15.95
CA PHE A 70 -4.12 4.17 -15.21
C PHE A 70 -5.55 4.71 -15.20
N TYR A 71 -6.02 5.05 -14.00
CA TYR A 71 -7.38 5.55 -13.75
C TYR A 71 -7.32 6.75 -12.80
N PRO A 72 -7.48 7.99 -13.29
CA PRO A 72 -7.77 9.14 -12.44
C PRO A 72 -9.09 8.91 -11.71
N ILE A 73 -9.07 8.98 -10.35
CA ILE A 73 -10.27 8.76 -9.51
C ILE A 73 -10.66 10.04 -8.76
N TYR A 74 -10.65 11.15 -9.47
CA TYR A 74 -11.05 12.44 -8.97
C TYR A 74 -12.01 13.14 -9.95
N ASP A 75 -12.86 14.01 -9.42
CA ASP A 75 -13.69 14.88 -10.25
C ASP A 75 -12.86 16.10 -10.71
N GLU A 76 -12.87 16.39 -12.02
CA GLU A 76 -12.10 17.51 -12.59
C GLU A 76 -12.56 18.89 -12.07
N LYS A 77 -13.84 19.07 -11.77
CA LYS A 77 -14.35 20.33 -11.20
C LYS A 77 -13.89 20.52 -9.75
N GLU A 78 -13.81 19.42 -8.99
CA GLU A 78 -13.24 19.44 -7.65
C GLU A 78 -11.72 19.66 -7.70
N ALA A 79 -11.01 19.00 -8.60
CA ALA A 79 -9.58 19.16 -8.80
C ALA A 79 -9.15 20.54 -9.30
N GLN A 80 -10.05 21.30 -9.95
CA GLN A 80 -9.83 22.73 -10.27
C GLN A 80 -9.83 23.60 -9.01
N LYS A 81 -10.58 23.21 -7.97
CA LYS A 81 -10.64 23.94 -6.69
C LYS A 81 -9.51 23.50 -5.73
N ASP A 82 -9.21 22.23 -5.72
CA ASP A 82 -8.09 21.64 -4.96
C ASP A 82 -7.25 20.72 -5.87
N SER A 83 -6.17 21.28 -6.41
CA SER A 83 -5.27 20.55 -7.32
C SER A 83 -4.60 19.33 -6.70
N SER A 84 -4.60 19.20 -5.37
CA SER A 84 -4.05 18.02 -4.71
C SER A 84 -4.87 16.76 -4.98
N LEU A 85 -6.15 16.91 -5.37
CA LEU A 85 -7.00 15.79 -5.75
C LEU A 85 -6.48 15.05 -6.99
N LYS A 86 -5.66 15.71 -7.84
CA LYS A 86 -4.99 15.06 -8.97
C LYS A 86 -3.98 13.99 -8.55
N GLN A 87 -3.63 13.91 -7.26
CA GLN A 87 -2.85 12.80 -6.72
C GLN A 87 -3.70 11.52 -6.52
N ARG A 88 -5.03 11.61 -6.53
CA ARG A 88 -5.94 10.47 -6.43
C ARG A 88 -5.95 9.69 -7.74
N VAL A 89 -5.06 8.75 -7.87
CA VAL A 89 -4.99 7.89 -9.05
C VAL A 89 -4.87 6.43 -8.63
N LEU A 90 -5.37 5.57 -9.49
CA LEU A 90 -5.38 4.14 -9.32
C LEU A 90 -4.66 3.51 -10.50
N PHE A 91 -3.76 2.57 -10.21
CA PHE A 91 -3.21 1.67 -11.21
C PHE A 91 -3.86 0.31 -11.08
N HIS A 92 -4.34 -0.25 -12.17
CA HIS A 92 -4.90 -1.59 -12.24
C HIS A 92 -3.94 -2.53 -12.96
N PHE A 93 -3.59 -3.61 -12.32
CA PHE A 93 -2.82 -4.73 -12.86
C PHE A 93 -3.79 -5.90 -13.04
N PRO A 94 -4.28 -6.12 -14.28
CA PRO A 94 -5.30 -7.13 -14.55
C PRO A 94 -4.75 -8.53 -14.61
N VAL A 95 -5.62 -9.51 -14.32
CA VAL A 95 -5.46 -10.92 -14.64
C VAL A 95 -6.69 -11.40 -15.43
N GLU A 96 -6.62 -12.59 -16.01
CA GLU A 96 -7.78 -13.18 -16.69
C GLU A 96 -8.82 -13.72 -15.68
N GLY A 97 -10.09 -13.46 -15.95
CA GLY A 97 -11.22 -13.98 -15.18
C GLY A 97 -11.57 -13.15 -13.95
N LYS A 98 -12.73 -13.47 -13.35
CA LYS A 98 -13.25 -12.80 -12.17
C LYS A 98 -12.64 -13.41 -10.90
N THR A 99 -11.86 -12.63 -10.16
CA THR A 99 -11.17 -13.08 -8.95
C THR A 99 -11.28 -12.04 -7.83
N PRO A 100 -11.01 -12.41 -6.57
CA PRO A 100 -10.75 -11.42 -5.54
C PRO A 100 -9.60 -10.50 -5.94
N PHE A 101 -9.53 -9.33 -5.34
CA PHE A 101 -8.49 -8.33 -5.65
C PHE A 101 -7.73 -7.87 -4.41
N VAL A 102 -6.58 -7.29 -4.64
CA VAL A 102 -5.79 -6.64 -3.59
C VAL A 102 -5.61 -5.16 -3.88
N VAL A 103 -5.77 -4.32 -2.86
CA VAL A 103 -5.44 -2.90 -2.91
C VAL A 103 -4.11 -2.67 -2.22
N ILE A 104 -3.18 -2.00 -2.88
CA ILE A 104 -1.79 -1.84 -2.44
C ILE A 104 -1.50 -0.38 -2.11
N CYS A 105 -1.10 -0.12 -0.86
CA CYS A 105 -0.70 1.18 -0.34
C CYS A 105 0.82 1.18 -0.07
N ALA A 106 1.61 1.73 -0.98
CA ALA A 106 3.06 1.87 -0.77
C ALA A 106 3.38 2.85 0.37
N GLY A 107 4.54 2.70 0.99
CA GLY A 107 5.04 3.62 2.00
C GLY A 107 5.65 4.89 1.42
N GLY A 108 6.47 5.55 2.22
CA GLY A 108 7.11 6.84 1.89
C GLY A 108 6.90 7.90 2.97
N GLY A 109 6.59 7.48 4.21
CA GLY A 109 6.46 8.37 5.37
C GLY A 109 5.32 9.38 5.30
N TYR A 110 4.34 9.19 4.42
CA TYR A 110 3.35 10.19 4.01
C TYR A 110 3.97 11.44 3.37
N GLU A 111 5.26 11.46 3.11
CA GLU A 111 5.94 12.51 2.35
C GLU A 111 5.80 12.28 0.85
N SER A 112 5.80 11.03 0.44
CA SER A 112 5.68 10.57 -0.93
C SER A 112 5.05 9.17 -0.98
N VAL A 113 4.83 8.65 -2.19
CA VAL A 113 4.43 7.26 -2.41
C VAL A 113 5.55 6.53 -3.15
N CYS A 114 6.12 5.48 -2.53
CA CYS A 114 7.26 4.71 -3.08
C CYS A 114 6.79 3.50 -3.90
N SER A 115 5.85 3.70 -4.83
CA SER A 115 5.23 2.62 -5.62
C SER A 115 6.23 1.78 -6.41
N PHE A 116 7.34 2.39 -6.86
CA PHE A 116 8.38 1.71 -7.64
C PHE A 116 9.13 0.59 -6.88
N VAL A 117 9.00 0.57 -5.55
CA VAL A 117 9.59 -0.47 -4.67
C VAL A 117 8.51 -1.34 -4.04
N GLU A 118 7.47 -0.70 -3.48
CA GLU A 118 6.53 -1.32 -2.57
C GLU A 118 5.16 -1.57 -3.19
N ALA A 119 4.94 -1.20 -4.46
CA ALA A 119 3.66 -1.44 -5.09
C ALA A 119 3.75 -2.09 -6.48
N PHE A 120 4.45 -1.53 -7.46
CA PHE A 120 4.47 -2.11 -8.81
C PHE A 120 5.05 -3.53 -8.86
N PRO A 121 6.20 -3.84 -8.20
CA PRO A 121 6.68 -5.22 -8.14
C PRO A 121 5.75 -6.14 -7.34
N VAL A 122 5.09 -5.60 -6.33
CA VAL A 122 4.14 -6.35 -5.49
C VAL A 122 2.87 -6.67 -6.28
N ALA A 123 2.37 -5.73 -7.09
CA ALA A 123 1.23 -5.96 -7.97
C ALA A 123 1.53 -7.06 -9.01
N GLU A 124 2.72 -7.03 -9.63
CA GLU A 124 3.19 -8.11 -10.49
C GLU A 124 3.19 -9.47 -9.77
N ALA A 125 3.66 -9.50 -8.52
CA ALA A 125 3.72 -10.73 -7.73
C ALA A 125 2.32 -11.28 -7.38
N PHE A 126 1.34 -10.41 -7.07
CA PHE A 126 -0.06 -10.81 -6.90
C PHE A 126 -0.69 -11.29 -8.22
N ASN A 127 -0.40 -10.64 -9.35
CA ASN A 127 -0.87 -11.12 -10.65
C ASN A 127 -0.35 -12.51 -11.00
N LYS A 128 0.92 -12.82 -10.70
CA LYS A 128 1.49 -14.17 -10.87
C LYS A 128 0.78 -15.23 -10.03
N LYS A 129 0.05 -14.82 -8.99
CA LYS A 129 -0.80 -15.69 -8.16
C LYS A 129 -2.26 -15.71 -8.59
N GLY A 130 -2.62 -14.99 -9.66
CA GLY A 130 -3.97 -14.97 -10.22
C GLY A 130 -4.90 -13.95 -9.58
N TYR A 131 -4.40 -12.94 -8.89
CA TYR A 131 -5.22 -11.88 -8.29
C TYR A 131 -5.07 -10.56 -9.02
N HIS A 132 -6.19 -9.88 -9.28
CA HIS A 132 -6.16 -8.47 -9.69
C HIS A 132 -5.50 -7.62 -8.61
N ALA A 133 -4.60 -6.72 -9.00
CA ALA A 133 -3.96 -5.83 -8.06
C ALA A 133 -4.20 -4.37 -8.44
N PHE A 134 -4.51 -3.56 -7.42
CA PHE A 134 -4.73 -2.13 -7.58
C PHE A 134 -3.75 -1.35 -6.71
N VAL A 135 -2.95 -0.49 -7.33
CA VAL A 135 -2.03 0.39 -6.60
C VAL A 135 -2.68 1.75 -6.44
N VAL A 136 -2.84 2.19 -5.20
CA VAL A 136 -3.42 3.50 -4.88
C VAL A 136 -2.31 4.52 -4.70
N ASN A 137 -2.35 5.59 -5.48
CA ASN A 137 -1.62 6.80 -5.17
C ASN A 137 -2.54 7.74 -4.38
N TYR A 138 -2.07 8.18 -3.23
CA TYR A 138 -2.84 8.98 -2.27
C TYR A 138 -2.13 10.30 -1.97
N ARG A 139 -2.85 11.29 -1.44
CA ARG A 139 -2.29 12.61 -1.10
C ARG A 139 -1.20 12.51 -0.05
N THR A 140 -0.07 13.13 -0.33
CA THR A 140 1.14 13.13 0.50
C THR A 140 1.69 14.54 0.72
N GLY A 141 2.80 14.67 1.42
CA GLY A 141 3.44 15.94 1.71
C GLY A 141 2.57 16.79 2.65
N GLU A 142 2.35 18.03 2.29
CA GLU A 142 1.52 18.96 3.06
C GLU A 142 0.02 18.62 3.04
N LYS A 143 -0.40 17.76 2.10
CA LYS A 143 -1.79 17.32 1.96
C LYS A 143 -2.06 15.96 2.62
N ALA A 144 -1.07 15.38 3.31
CA ALA A 144 -1.19 14.10 4.00
C ALA A 144 -1.97 14.16 5.33
N HIS A 145 -2.50 15.32 5.72
CA HIS A 145 -3.29 15.43 6.95
C HIS A 145 -4.53 14.55 6.86
N PHE A 146 -4.74 13.72 7.87
CA PHE A 146 -5.98 12.96 7.96
C PHE A 146 -7.19 13.90 8.08
N PRO A 147 -8.30 13.57 7.39
CA PRO A 147 -8.58 12.28 6.76
C PRO A 147 -8.11 12.12 5.30
N ASN A 148 -7.38 13.06 4.70
CA ASN A 148 -7.13 13.09 3.27
C ASN A 148 -6.63 11.76 2.65
N PRO A 149 -5.53 11.12 3.12
CA PRO A 149 -5.10 9.84 2.54
C PRO A 149 -6.13 8.71 2.70
N MET A 150 -6.93 8.75 3.80
CA MET A 150 -7.98 7.76 4.03
C MET A 150 -9.15 7.94 3.06
N GLU A 151 -9.55 9.19 2.80
CA GLU A 151 -10.55 9.50 1.78
C GLU A 151 -10.09 9.03 0.40
N ASP A 152 -8.80 9.19 0.09
CA ASP A 152 -8.24 8.75 -1.19
C ASP A 152 -8.30 7.22 -1.33
N LEU A 153 -7.95 6.48 -0.28
CA LEU A 153 -8.07 5.02 -0.26
C LEU A 153 -9.54 4.57 -0.32
N ALA A 154 -10.42 5.20 0.45
CA ALA A 154 -11.84 4.87 0.43
C ALA A 154 -12.47 5.13 -0.95
N ASN A 155 -12.13 6.26 -1.60
CA ASN A 155 -12.56 6.55 -2.96
C ASN A 155 -12.02 5.52 -3.96
N ALA A 156 -10.77 5.08 -3.81
CA ALA A 156 -10.20 4.03 -4.67
C ALA A 156 -10.97 2.71 -4.53
N VAL A 157 -11.24 2.26 -3.32
CA VAL A 157 -12.02 1.04 -3.08
C VAL A 157 -13.45 1.19 -3.62
N SER A 158 -14.10 2.33 -3.36
CA SER A 158 -15.45 2.62 -3.89
C SER A 158 -15.46 2.59 -5.42
N TYR A 159 -14.45 3.18 -6.07
CA TYR A 159 -14.32 3.17 -7.52
C TYR A 159 -14.16 1.74 -8.07
N ILE A 160 -13.30 0.92 -7.47
CA ILE A 160 -13.09 -0.47 -7.86
C ILE A 160 -14.41 -1.24 -7.77
N LEU A 161 -15.13 -1.12 -6.64
CA LEU A 161 -16.38 -1.82 -6.41
C LEU A 161 -17.49 -1.36 -7.38
N ALA A 162 -17.57 -0.07 -7.69
CA ALA A 162 -18.52 0.48 -8.65
C ALA A 162 -18.25 0.00 -10.09
N HIS A 163 -17.02 -0.39 -10.40
CA HIS A 163 -16.60 -0.90 -11.73
C HIS A 163 -16.21 -2.38 -11.68
N ALA A 164 -16.74 -3.14 -10.71
CA ALA A 164 -16.35 -4.53 -10.47
C ALA A 164 -16.50 -5.44 -11.69
N ASP A 165 -17.53 -5.25 -12.48
CA ASP A 165 -17.75 -6.04 -13.70
C ASP A 165 -16.77 -5.64 -14.82
N GLU A 166 -16.41 -4.36 -14.93
CA GLU A 166 -15.38 -3.89 -15.87
C GLU A 166 -14.01 -4.45 -15.51
N PHE A 167 -13.66 -4.42 -14.22
CA PHE A 167 -12.40 -4.92 -13.70
C PHE A 167 -12.35 -6.44 -13.53
N GLN A 168 -13.49 -7.14 -13.71
CA GLN A 168 -13.62 -8.58 -13.46
C GLN A 168 -13.15 -8.97 -12.04
N VAL A 169 -13.60 -8.23 -11.02
CA VAL A 169 -13.27 -8.48 -9.61
C VAL A 169 -14.48 -8.90 -8.78
N GLU A 170 -14.24 -9.71 -7.76
CA GLU A 170 -15.22 -10.03 -6.74
C GLU A 170 -15.36 -8.86 -5.76
N THR A 171 -16.58 -8.53 -5.36
CA THR A 171 -16.86 -7.37 -4.50
C THR A 171 -16.66 -7.64 -3.01
N GLU A 172 -16.47 -8.89 -2.63
CA GLU A 172 -16.23 -9.33 -1.26
C GLU A 172 -14.89 -10.04 -1.13
N GLY A 173 -14.40 -10.13 0.09
CA GLY A 173 -13.19 -10.90 0.38
C GLY A 173 -11.88 -10.26 -0.08
N TYR A 174 -11.89 -9.06 -0.65
CA TYR A 174 -10.68 -8.38 -1.10
C TYR A 174 -9.68 -8.15 0.03
N ALA A 175 -8.39 -8.10 -0.33
CA ALA A 175 -7.33 -7.75 0.62
C ALA A 175 -6.90 -6.30 0.48
N VAL A 176 -6.43 -5.71 1.58
CA VAL A 176 -5.73 -4.42 1.56
C VAL A 176 -4.33 -4.64 2.12
N THR A 177 -3.31 -4.36 1.31
CA THR A 177 -1.92 -4.47 1.73
C THR A 177 -1.28 -3.09 1.84
N GLY A 178 -0.40 -2.93 2.83
CA GLY A 178 0.29 -1.68 3.01
C GLY A 178 1.68 -1.83 3.62
N PHE A 179 2.56 -0.93 3.23
CA PHE A 179 3.98 -0.92 3.57
C PHE A 179 4.32 0.33 4.37
N SER A 180 5.04 0.21 5.48
CA SER A 180 5.52 1.37 6.24
C SER A 180 4.37 2.36 6.59
N ALA A 181 4.44 3.59 6.12
CA ALA A 181 3.36 4.58 6.23
C ALA A 181 2.08 4.16 5.48
N GLY A 182 2.20 3.51 4.32
CA GLY A 182 1.07 2.87 3.62
C GLY A 182 0.48 1.70 4.42
N GLY A 183 1.30 1.05 5.26
CA GLY A 183 0.84 0.07 6.26
C GLY A 183 -0.05 0.70 7.32
N HIS A 184 0.24 1.94 7.74
CA HIS A 184 -0.65 2.70 8.63
C HIS A 184 -1.97 3.04 7.93
N LEU A 185 -1.91 3.47 6.68
CA LEU A 185 -3.11 3.79 5.90
C LEU A 185 -3.98 2.54 5.72
N ALA A 186 -3.39 1.41 5.32
CA ALA A 186 -4.07 0.14 5.21
C ALA A 186 -4.66 -0.31 6.56
N ALA A 187 -3.86 -0.32 7.64
CA ALA A 187 -4.32 -0.70 8.96
C ALA A 187 -5.48 0.20 9.46
N SER A 188 -5.43 1.51 9.18
CA SER A 188 -6.52 2.44 9.48
C SER A 188 -7.80 2.07 8.73
N PHE A 189 -7.68 1.66 7.46
CA PHE A 189 -8.82 1.25 6.65
C PHE A 189 -9.53 0.01 7.21
N GLY A 190 -8.80 -0.89 7.86
CA GLY A 190 -9.37 -2.05 8.54
C GLY A 190 -10.22 -1.72 9.78
N THR A 191 -10.20 -0.48 10.28
CA THR A 191 -10.97 -0.08 11.46
C THR A 191 -12.39 0.39 11.11
N GLU A 192 -13.34 0.20 12.02
CA GLU A 192 -14.70 0.74 11.88
C GLU A 192 -14.73 2.27 12.00
N SER A 193 -13.92 2.81 12.91
CA SER A 193 -13.92 4.25 13.26
C SER A 193 -13.28 5.16 12.21
N LEU A 194 -12.26 4.69 11.50
CA LEU A 194 -11.49 5.49 10.54
C LEU A 194 -11.62 4.99 9.10
N GLY A 195 -11.94 3.71 8.90
CA GLY A 195 -11.82 3.02 7.62
C GLY A 195 -13.16 2.53 7.05
N TYR A 196 -13.20 1.27 6.64
CA TYR A 196 -14.23 0.69 5.79
C TYR A 196 -15.65 1.03 6.20
N LYS A 197 -15.98 0.91 7.49
CA LYS A 197 -17.34 1.15 7.98
C LYS A 197 -17.72 2.63 7.96
N LYS A 198 -16.77 3.52 8.27
CA LYS A 198 -16.98 4.98 8.22
C LYS A 198 -17.35 5.46 6.81
N TYR A 199 -16.86 4.78 5.78
CA TYR A 199 -17.09 5.11 4.38
C TYR A 199 -18.14 4.22 3.71
N ASP A 200 -18.88 3.43 4.51
CA ASP A 200 -19.94 2.52 4.03
C ASP A 200 -19.44 1.54 2.95
N LEU A 201 -18.24 0.99 3.18
CA LEU A 201 -17.60 0.02 2.30
C LEU A 201 -17.61 -1.38 2.90
N PRO A 202 -17.63 -2.45 2.10
CA PRO A 202 -17.51 -3.82 2.58
C PRO A 202 -16.24 -4.01 3.40
N LYS A 203 -16.33 -4.80 4.47
CA LYS A 203 -15.16 -5.16 5.27
C LYS A 203 -14.16 -5.96 4.45
N PRO A 204 -12.86 -5.57 4.42
CA PRO A 204 -11.82 -6.38 3.78
C PRO A 204 -11.80 -7.82 4.29
N GLY A 205 -11.47 -8.76 3.43
CA GLY A 205 -11.24 -10.16 3.81
C GLY A 205 -10.01 -10.32 4.68
N THR A 206 -8.94 -9.59 4.37
CA THR A 206 -7.66 -9.65 5.10
C THR A 206 -6.88 -8.34 4.97
N MET A 207 -6.17 -7.99 6.04
CA MET A 207 -5.15 -6.93 6.04
C MET A 207 -3.77 -7.55 5.96
N ILE A 208 -2.93 -7.09 5.01
CA ILE A 208 -1.54 -7.55 4.85
C ILE A 208 -0.61 -6.37 5.11
N LEU A 209 0.11 -6.41 6.22
CA LEU A 209 0.85 -5.26 6.74
C LEU A 209 2.36 -5.58 6.81
N ALA A 210 3.13 -4.91 5.98
CA ALA A 210 4.58 -5.05 5.91
C ALA A 210 5.25 -3.90 6.67
N TYR A 211 6.00 -4.23 7.75
CA TYR A 211 6.71 -3.26 8.60
C TYR A 211 5.92 -1.97 8.87
N PRO A 212 4.65 -2.08 9.29
CA PRO A 212 3.72 -0.95 9.28
C PRO A 212 4.04 0.06 10.37
N VAL A 213 3.83 1.35 10.07
CA VAL A 213 3.57 2.33 11.11
C VAL A 213 2.19 2.01 11.71
N ILE A 214 2.06 2.01 13.02
CA ILE A 214 0.80 1.70 13.73
C ILE A 214 0.47 2.80 14.75
N THR A 215 1.43 3.12 15.63
CA THR A 215 1.18 4.07 16.72
C THR A 215 1.65 5.49 16.40
N MET A 216 0.89 6.48 16.87
CA MET A 216 1.29 7.88 16.92
C MET A 216 1.83 8.28 18.31
N GLY A 217 1.98 7.32 19.21
CA GLY A 217 2.49 7.50 20.57
C GLY A 217 4.01 7.54 20.69
N LYS A 218 4.53 6.88 21.73
CA LYS A 218 5.97 6.86 22.08
C LYS A 218 6.85 6.25 20.99
N HIS A 219 6.38 5.21 20.33
CA HIS A 219 7.13 4.46 19.31
C HIS A 219 6.78 4.88 17.87
N ALA A 220 6.16 6.06 17.70
CA ALA A 220 5.76 6.54 16.39
C ALA A 220 6.95 6.79 15.45
N HIS A 221 6.77 6.48 14.18
CA HIS A 221 7.61 7.07 13.14
C HIS A 221 7.33 8.59 13.07
N LYS A 222 8.28 9.39 13.52
CA LYS A 222 8.08 10.84 13.73
C LYS A 222 7.67 11.58 12.46
N GLY A 223 8.22 11.19 11.30
CA GLY A 223 7.88 11.77 10.00
C GLY A 223 6.40 11.55 9.66
N SER A 224 5.93 10.31 9.72
CA SER A 224 4.53 9.96 9.48
C SER A 224 3.59 10.69 10.42
N ARG A 225 3.91 10.72 11.73
CA ARG A 225 3.11 11.46 12.71
C ARG A 225 3.00 12.94 12.38
N LEU A 226 4.11 13.57 11.98
CA LEU A 226 4.14 14.98 11.60
C LEU A 226 3.22 15.25 10.39
N ARG A 227 3.26 14.38 9.39
CA ARG A 227 2.45 14.53 8.17
C ARG A 227 0.96 14.30 8.42
N ILE A 228 0.61 13.26 9.19
CA ILE A 228 -0.78 12.91 9.50
C ILE A 228 -1.45 13.97 10.38
N LEU A 229 -0.79 14.36 11.48
CA LEU A 229 -1.38 15.27 12.47
C LEU A 229 -1.20 16.74 12.10
N GLY A 230 -0.21 17.07 11.28
CA GLY A 230 0.21 18.44 11.01
C GLY A 230 1.08 19.01 12.14
N LYS A 231 1.97 19.95 11.78
CA LYS A 231 2.97 20.52 12.68
C LYS A 231 2.39 21.08 13.99
N GLY A 232 1.20 21.70 13.92
CA GLY A 232 0.53 22.29 15.08
C GLY A 232 -0.06 21.27 16.06
N ASN A 233 -0.32 20.04 15.62
CA ASN A 233 -1.09 19.04 16.34
C ASN A 233 -0.25 17.86 16.83
N VAL A 234 1.06 17.81 16.55
CA VAL A 234 1.92 16.66 16.93
C VAL A 234 1.95 16.38 18.43
N ALA A 235 1.62 17.36 19.27
CA ALA A 235 1.54 17.23 20.72
C ALA A 235 0.13 16.86 21.22
N ASP A 236 -0.89 16.94 20.37
CA ASP A 236 -2.28 16.65 20.73
C ASP A 236 -2.45 15.15 21.02
N GLN A 237 -2.75 14.84 22.28
CA GLN A 237 -2.88 13.47 22.75
C GLN A 237 -4.14 12.80 22.18
N GLN A 238 -5.24 13.52 22.01
CA GLN A 238 -6.49 12.97 21.47
C GLN A 238 -6.30 12.55 19.99
N LEU A 239 -5.64 13.39 19.19
CA LEU A 239 -5.31 13.06 17.82
C LEU A 239 -4.29 11.91 17.71
N ARG A 240 -3.29 11.87 18.60
CA ARG A 240 -2.38 10.72 18.67
C ARG A 240 -3.13 9.44 18.96
N ASP A 241 -4.06 9.46 19.92
CA ASP A 241 -4.84 8.29 20.31
C ASP A 241 -5.80 7.88 19.20
N LEU A 242 -6.42 8.83 18.52
CA LEU A 242 -7.33 8.58 17.39
C LEU A 242 -6.62 7.90 16.22
N TYR A 243 -5.39 8.34 15.89
CA TYR A 243 -4.62 7.80 14.76
C TYR A 243 -3.57 6.76 15.19
N SER A 244 -3.62 6.26 16.41
CA SER A 244 -2.90 5.07 16.87
C SER A 244 -3.79 3.85 16.65
N ILE A 245 -3.48 3.05 15.66
CA ILE A 245 -4.40 2.04 15.14
C ILE A 245 -4.61 0.90 16.12
N GLU A 246 -3.61 0.57 16.93
CA GLU A 246 -3.73 -0.38 18.03
C GLU A 246 -4.85 -0.01 19.02
N LYS A 247 -5.23 1.27 19.11
CA LYS A 247 -6.32 1.77 19.95
C LYS A 247 -7.68 1.75 19.28
N GLN A 248 -7.73 1.54 17.96
CA GLN A 248 -8.94 1.54 17.14
C GLN A 248 -9.42 0.13 16.77
N VAL A 249 -8.65 -0.90 17.12
CA VAL A 249 -9.03 -2.30 16.85
C VAL A 249 -10.27 -2.66 17.68
N THR A 250 -11.29 -3.19 16.99
CA THR A 250 -12.49 -3.78 17.60
C THR A 250 -12.56 -5.28 17.25
N GLU A 251 -13.53 -6.03 17.80
CA GLU A 251 -13.80 -7.43 17.43
C GLU A 251 -14.18 -7.61 15.95
N HIS A 252 -14.49 -6.52 15.25
CA HIS A 252 -14.85 -6.54 13.84
C HIS A 252 -13.67 -6.26 12.89
N TYR A 253 -12.45 -6.05 13.43
CA TYR A 253 -11.28 -5.84 12.60
C TYR A 253 -11.02 -7.08 11.70
N PRO A 254 -10.60 -6.91 10.42
CA PRO A 254 -10.33 -8.05 9.55
C PRO A 254 -9.17 -8.92 10.05
N PRO A 255 -9.10 -10.20 9.66
CA PRO A 255 -7.90 -11.01 9.81
C PRO A 255 -6.66 -10.27 9.31
N ALA A 256 -5.50 -10.46 9.96
CA ALA A 256 -4.30 -9.71 9.61
C ALA A 256 -3.04 -10.58 9.51
N TYR A 257 -2.32 -10.47 8.40
CA TYR A 257 -0.95 -10.94 8.24
C TYR A 257 0.00 -9.77 8.43
N ILE A 258 0.97 -9.90 9.33
CA ILE A 258 1.88 -8.80 9.70
C ILE A 258 3.31 -9.34 9.70
N TRP A 259 4.26 -8.57 9.13
CA TRP A 259 5.67 -8.89 9.27
C TRP A 259 6.54 -7.65 9.45
N GLN A 260 7.69 -7.83 10.10
CA GLN A 260 8.68 -6.77 10.30
C GLN A 260 10.07 -7.36 10.61
N CYS A 261 11.14 -6.60 10.36
CA CYS A 261 12.47 -6.95 10.83
C CYS A 261 12.63 -6.66 12.34
N GLU A 262 13.35 -7.52 13.06
CA GLU A 262 13.51 -7.44 14.53
C GLU A 262 14.15 -6.14 15.01
N ALA A 263 15.11 -5.60 14.24
CA ALA A 263 15.88 -4.40 14.57
C ALA A 263 15.62 -3.26 13.56
N ASP A 264 14.41 -3.18 13.01
CA ASP A 264 14.01 -2.13 12.07
C ASP A 264 14.41 -0.74 12.60
N ASN A 265 15.27 -0.04 11.85
CA ASN A 265 15.89 1.22 12.25
C ASN A 265 15.05 2.45 11.90
N THR A 266 13.92 2.28 11.26
CA THR A 266 13.04 3.36 10.78
C THR A 266 11.71 3.37 11.52
N VAL A 267 11.02 2.22 11.53
CA VAL A 267 9.79 2.00 12.29
C VAL A 267 10.07 1.01 13.42
N PRO A 268 10.03 1.43 14.69
CA PRO A 268 10.27 0.52 15.80
C PRO A 268 9.34 -0.69 15.77
N ILE A 269 9.87 -1.89 16.01
CA ILE A 269 9.12 -3.16 15.99
C ILE A 269 7.92 -3.16 16.93
N GLN A 270 7.92 -2.29 17.94
CA GLN A 270 6.79 -2.09 18.86
C GLN A 270 5.49 -1.73 18.09
N ASN A 271 5.57 -1.13 16.89
CA ASN A 271 4.39 -0.85 16.08
C ASN A 271 3.65 -2.15 15.74
N SER A 272 4.31 -3.10 15.11
CA SER A 272 3.71 -4.40 14.81
C SER A 272 3.32 -5.17 16.07
N ALA A 273 4.17 -5.18 17.10
CA ALA A 273 3.90 -5.92 18.34
C ALA A 273 2.63 -5.42 19.05
N MET A 274 2.42 -4.10 19.15
CA MET A 274 1.21 -3.50 19.73
C MET A 274 -0.04 -3.86 18.95
N MET A 275 0.03 -3.84 17.62
CA MET A 275 -1.10 -4.25 16.77
C MET A 275 -1.46 -5.72 17.00
N VAL A 276 -0.47 -6.60 16.95
CA VAL A 276 -0.64 -8.04 17.18
C VAL A 276 -1.23 -8.35 18.56
N GLU A 277 -0.78 -7.64 19.59
CA GLU A 277 -1.32 -7.77 20.95
C GLU A 277 -2.81 -7.46 21.00
N GLU A 278 -3.24 -6.36 20.36
CA GLU A 278 -4.64 -5.97 20.35
C GLU A 278 -5.52 -6.90 19.49
N LEU A 279 -5.01 -7.41 18.37
CA LEU A 279 -5.71 -8.41 17.56
C LEU A 279 -5.95 -9.70 18.36
N LYS A 280 -4.91 -10.20 19.03
CA LYS A 280 -5.00 -11.41 19.88
C LYS A 280 -5.96 -11.24 21.05
N LYS A 281 -5.95 -10.08 21.73
CA LYS A 281 -6.90 -9.78 22.84
C LYS A 281 -8.36 -9.89 22.39
N ARG A 282 -8.65 -9.64 21.12
CA ARG A 282 -9.99 -9.68 20.54
C ARG A 282 -10.30 -10.98 19.80
N GLY A 283 -9.38 -11.95 19.83
CA GLY A 283 -9.56 -13.22 19.15
C GLY A 283 -9.59 -13.14 17.62
N ILE A 284 -9.01 -12.06 17.05
CA ILE A 284 -8.95 -11.88 15.60
C ILE A 284 -7.82 -12.73 15.02
N PRO A 285 -8.07 -13.52 13.96
CA PRO A 285 -7.04 -14.29 13.30
C PRO A 285 -5.86 -13.39 12.88
N CYS A 286 -4.66 -13.74 13.35
CA CYS A 286 -3.47 -12.95 13.08
C CYS A 286 -2.25 -13.85 12.95
N GLN A 287 -1.53 -13.69 11.84
CA GLN A 287 -0.22 -14.30 11.63
C GLN A 287 0.85 -13.20 11.70
N TYR A 288 1.88 -13.40 12.52
CA TYR A 288 2.95 -12.42 12.73
C TYR A 288 4.33 -13.03 12.58
N HIS A 289 5.12 -12.45 11.68
CA HIS A 289 6.48 -12.89 11.39
C HIS A 289 7.49 -11.80 11.73
N VAL A 290 8.52 -12.17 12.46
CA VAL A 290 9.67 -11.32 12.75
C VAL A 290 10.89 -11.92 12.07
N TYR A 291 11.44 -11.17 11.13
CA TYR A 291 12.62 -11.60 10.38
C TYR A 291 13.90 -10.98 10.93
N PRO A 292 15.04 -11.69 10.88
CA PRO A 292 16.30 -11.11 11.30
C PRO A 292 16.73 -9.97 10.40
N GLY A 293 17.30 -8.91 10.99
CA GLY A 293 17.81 -7.75 10.28
C GLY A 293 17.39 -6.42 10.88
N ASN A 294 17.97 -5.35 10.34
CA ASN A 294 17.74 -3.98 10.82
C ASN A 294 17.22 -3.04 9.73
N ALA A 295 16.89 -3.56 8.56
CA ALA A 295 16.46 -2.73 7.44
C ALA A 295 14.94 -2.54 7.44
N HIS A 296 14.53 -1.52 6.68
CA HIS A 296 13.16 -1.10 6.45
C HIS A 296 12.93 -0.94 4.94
N GLY A 297 11.69 -1.13 4.48
CA GLY A 297 11.35 -0.82 3.10
C GLY A 297 11.74 -1.89 2.08
N TRP A 298 11.77 -3.16 2.44
CA TRP A 298 12.23 -4.24 1.54
C TRP A 298 11.26 -4.61 0.41
N GLY A 299 10.01 -4.13 0.42
CA GLY A 299 9.01 -4.52 -0.60
C GLY A 299 8.83 -6.03 -0.63
N LEU A 300 9.11 -6.68 -1.77
CA LEU A 300 9.08 -8.15 -1.91
C LEU A 300 10.18 -8.89 -1.13
N ALA A 301 11.14 -8.17 -0.56
CA ALA A 301 12.26 -8.73 0.19
C ALA A 301 13.12 -9.73 -0.59
N THR A 302 13.18 -9.63 -1.92
CA THR A 302 13.97 -10.52 -2.79
C THR A 302 15.44 -10.53 -2.36
N GLY A 303 16.00 -11.73 -2.13
CA GLY A 303 17.37 -11.92 -1.64
C GLY A 303 17.57 -11.51 -0.17
N LYS A 304 16.51 -11.30 0.62
CA LYS A 304 16.55 -10.92 2.03
C LYS A 304 15.89 -11.99 2.91
N ALA A 305 16.03 -11.85 4.22
CA ALA A 305 15.51 -12.85 5.18
C ALA A 305 13.99 -13.02 5.13
N ALA A 306 13.25 -12.02 4.67
CA ALA A 306 11.80 -12.07 4.54
C ALA A 306 11.33 -12.50 3.13
N GLU A 307 12.23 -12.98 2.27
CA GLU A 307 11.83 -13.49 0.96
C GLU A 307 10.78 -14.60 1.11
N GLY A 308 9.72 -14.58 0.29
CA GLY A 308 8.61 -15.52 0.37
C GLY A 308 7.45 -15.08 1.27
N TRP A 309 7.57 -13.97 2.01
CA TRP A 309 6.50 -13.48 2.87
C TRP A 309 5.15 -13.32 2.14
N LEU A 310 5.19 -12.99 0.84
CA LEU A 310 3.97 -12.81 0.04
C LEU A 310 3.22 -14.14 -0.17
N ASP A 311 3.93 -15.25 -0.33
CA ASP A 311 3.32 -16.57 -0.45
C ASP A 311 2.56 -16.96 0.82
N GLU A 312 3.16 -16.68 1.97
CA GLU A 312 2.54 -16.93 3.28
C GLU A 312 1.33 -16.00 3.50
N ALA A 313 1.44 -14.74 3.10
CA ALA A 313 0.34 -13.77 3.22
C ALA A 313 -0.86 -14.14 2.34
N VAL A 314 -0.61 -14.61 1.13
CA VAL A 314 -1.68 -15.08 0.22
C VAL A 314 -2.33 -16.35 0.76
N ALA A 315 -1.55 -17.33 1.23
CA ALA A 315 -2.10 -18.53 1.86
C ALA A 315 -2.98 -18.20 3.07
N PHE A 316 -2.53 -17.28 3.93
CA PHE A 316 -3.34 -16.79 5.05
C PHE A 316 -4.64 -16.09 4.59
N TRP A 317 -4.58 -15.31 3.53
CA TRP A 317 -5.76 -14.68 2.95
C TRP A 317 -6.77 -15.70 2.43
N GLU A 318 -6.33 -16.67 1.63
CA GLU A 318 -7.15 -17.76 1.07
C GLU A 318 -7.81 -18.62 2.17
N GLU A 319 -7.07 -18.95 3.23
CA GLU A 319 -7.60 -19.67 4.39
C GLU A 319 -8.78 -18.91 5.03
N ASN A 320 -8.64 -17.59 5.24
CA ASN A 320 -9.69 -16.77 5.85
C ASN A 320 -10.90 -16.52 4.92
N LEU A 321 -10.73 -16.58 3.59
CA LEU A 321 -11.84 -16.56 2.64
C LEU A 321 -12.66 -17.85 2.69
N SER A 322 -12.00 -19.01 2.79
CA SER A 322 -12.67 -20.32 2.81
C SER A 322 -13.49 -20.53 4.09
N VAL A 323 -13.05 -20.04 5.23
CA VAL A 323 -13.79 -20.12 6.50
C VAL A 323 -15.11 -19.37 6.45
N LYS A 324 -15.18 -18.19 5.80
CA LYS A 324 -16.44 -17.44 5.62
C LYS A 324 -17.46 -18.21 4.79
N ASN A 325 -17.02 -18.83 3.69
CA ASN A 325 -17.90 -19.56 2.78
C ASN A 325 -18.53 -20.83 3.42
N VAL A 326 -17.95 -21.36 4.48
CA VAL A 326 -18.50 -22.50 5.23
C VAL A 326 -19.51 -22.03 6.29
N GLY A 327 -19.27 -20.88 6.92
CA GLY A 327 -20.15 -20.31 7.95
C GLY A 327 -21.50 -19.78 7.42
N GLU A 328 -21.56 -19.36 6.15
CA GLU A 328 -22.79 -18.84 5.53
C GLU A 328 -23.71 -19.94 4.94
N LYS A 329 -23.25 -21.22 4.93
CA LYS A 329 -24.00 -22.37 4.45
C LYS A 329 -24.67 -23.17 5.58
N GLN A 330 -24.59 -22.75 6.82
CA GLN A 330 -25.27 -23.30 7.98
C GLN A 330 -26.35 -22.34 8.49
#